data_20d434fa4bf85008023b8c2bf282def9
#
_entry.id   20d434fa4bf85008023b8c2bf282def9
#
_cell.length_a   1.000
_cell.length_b   1.000
_cell.length_c   1.000
_cell.angle_alpha   90.00
_cell.angle_beta   90.00
_cell.angle_gamma   90.00
#
_symmetry.space_group_name_H-M   'P 1'
#
loop_
_entity.id
_entity.type
_entity.pdbx_description
1 polymer ?
#
loop_
_entity_poly.entity_id
_entity_poly.type
_entity_poly.pdbx_seq_one_letter_code
_entity_poly.pdbx_strand_id
1 'polypeptide(L)'
;MSTTKFISISSQKGGVGKTTVNILAASLFHFLGKEKVAVIDCDYPQHSLEGLREKELAQLQANPTKATDFQALGIQAYPIVGCQVLEALDVAKEMEGQFDLVFIDTPGTINVPGLVELWQQLDYVFMPLEADVLSVEATLPFAAALEAFAKGQPGSRLKQYYAFWNKHVKSEKQEFYRRTEELFAQQNIPFLTTRLEQSVNYKKEGMRSTMFPLSKEFMHLGISGLIQEMAQIIFAAEAPAKATLAPRQARPVNF
;
A
#
# COMPACT_ATOMS: atom_id res chain seq x y z
N MET A 1 -9.89 -15.24 15.72
CA MET A 1 -8.85 -15.07 14.71
C MET A 1 -9.12 -13.75 14.04
N SER A 2 -8.10 -12.89 13.86
CA SER A 2 -8.23 -11.65 13.08
C SER A 2 -8.60 -12.02 11.64
N THR A 3 -9.54 -11.32 11.02
CA THR A 3 -9.84 -11.52 9.60
C THR A 3 -8.76 -10.86 8.77
N THR A 4 -8.22 -11.56 7.77
CA THR A 4 -7.25 -11.01 6.82
C THR A 4 -7.80 -9.72 6.19
N LYS A 5 -6.99 -8.66 6.13
CA LYS A 5 -7.33 -7.41 5.43
C LYS A 5 -6.63 -7.38 4.08
N PHE A 6 -7.40 -7.20 3.03
CA PHE A 6 -6.90 -7.03 1.67
C PHE A 6 -6.82 -5.56 1.32
N ILE A 7 -5.64 -5.12 0.90
CA ILE A 7 -5.31 -3.70 0.71
C ILE A 7 -4.66 -3.51 -0.65
N SER A 8 -5.02 -2.45 -1.36
CA SER A 8 -4.33 -2.08 -2.58
C SER A 8 -3.87 -0.63 -2.56
N ILE A 9 -2.68 -0.39 -3.10
CA ILE A 9 -2.19 0.94 -3.44
C ILE A 9 -2.33 1.09 -4.95
N SER A 10 -3.40 1.71 -5.39
CA SER A 10 -3.85 1.70 -6.78
C SER A 10 -3.99 3.09 -7.38
N SER A 11 -3.68 3.22 -8.65
CA SER A 11 -3.90 4.42 -9.45
C SER A 11 -3.90 4.06 -10.93
N GLN A 12 -4.71 4.74 -11.72
CA GLN A 12 -4.70 4.60 -13.18
C GLN A 12 -3.56 5.36 -13.85
N LYS A 13 -2.90 6.25 -13.13
CA LYS A 13 -1.73 6.97 -13.66
C LYS A 13 -0.48 6.11 -13.55
N GLY A 14 0.23 5.97 -14.66
CA GLY A 14 1.55 5.35 -14.70
C GLY A 14 2.59 6.21 -13.95
N GLY A 15 3.57 5.58 -13.31
CA GLY A 15 4.70 6.27 -12.69
C GLY A 15 4.43 7.00 -11.39
N VAL A 16 3.19 7.02 -10.88
CA VAL A 16 2.81 7.71 -9.63
C VAL A 16 3.41 7.06 -8.36
N GLY A 17 4.07 5.92 -8.48
CA GLY A 17 4.78 5.26 -7.39
C GLY A 17 4.01 4.16 -6.66
N LYS A 18 2.94 3.60 -7.25
CA LYS A 18 2.16 2.48 -6.69
C LYS A 18 3.03 1.37 -6.11
N THR A 19 3.78 0.69 -6.98
CA THR A 19 4.65 -0.43 -6.60
C THR A 19 5.67 -0.05 -5.54
N THR A 20 6.26 1.16 -5.62
CA THR A 20 7.20 1.63 -4.58
C THR A 20 6.53 1.73 -3.21
N VAL A 21 5.34 2.32 -3.14
CA VAL A 21 4.62 2.46 -1.88
C VAL A 21 4.10 1.10 -1.40
N ASN A 22 3.67 0.20 -2.30
CA ASN A 22 3.31 -1.19 -1.96
C ASN A 22 4.46 -1.91 -1.27
N ILE A 23 5.68 -1.89 -1.85
CA ILE A 23 6.88 -2.51 -1.27
C ILE A 23 7.14 -1.95 0.13
N LEU A 24 7.16 -0.62 0.24
CA LEU A 24 7.45 0.04 1.51
C LEU A 24 6.39 -0.25 2.57
N ALA A 25 5.12 -0.24 2.21
CA ALA A 25 4.03 -0.57 3.12
C ALA A 25 4.12 -2.03 3.59
N ALA A 26 4.21 -2.98 2.66
CA ALA A 26 4.33 -4.40 3.00
C ALA A 26 5.54 -4.66 3.92
N SER A 27 6.70 -4.09 3.58
CA SER A 27 7.93 -4.26 4.37
C SER A 27 7.83 -3.64 5.76
N LEU A 28 7.27 -2.42 5.88
CA LEU A 28 7.13 -1.76 7.19
C LEU A 28 6.13 -2.48 8.08
N PHE A 29 4.98 -2.90 7.57
CA PHE A 29 4.04 -3.71 8.35
C PHE A 29 4.65 -5.04 8.78
N HIS A 30 5.37 -5.72 7.89
CA HIS A 30 5.95 -7.03 8.19
C HIS A 30 7.12 -6.96 9.18
N PHE A 31 8.13 -6.14 8.89
CA PHE A 31 9.38 -6.15 9.67
C PHE A 31 9.30 -5.31 10.94
N LEU A 32 8.52 -4.23 10.95
CA LEU A 32 8.41 -3.32 12.09
C LEU A 32 7.09 -3.45 12.84
N GLY A 33 5.97 -3.60 12.13
CA GLY A 33 4.64 -3.80 12.70
C GLY A 33 4.45 -5.19 13.28
N LYS A 34 5.19 -6.19 12.74
CA LYS A 34 5.10 -7.61 13.10
C LYS A 34 3.80 -8.29 12.66
N GLU A 35 3.07 -7.70 11.72
CA GLU A 35 1.94 -8.33 11.06
C GLU A 35 2.44 -9.44 10.13
N LYS A 36 1.66 -10.51 10.01
CA LYS A 36 1.87 -11.52 8.98
C LYS A 36 1.38 -10.95 7.65
N VAL A 37 2.32 -10.54 6.81
CA VAL A 37 2.04 -9.90 5.51
C VAL A 37 2.26 -10.89 4.38
N ALA A 38 1.44 -10.78 3.33
CA ALA A 38 1.66 -11.35 2.00
C ALA A 38 1.41 -10.29 0.92
N VAL A 39 1.91 -10.54 -0.28
CA VAL A 39 1.70 -9.68 -1.45
C VAL A 39 1.25 -10.53 -2.63
N ILE A 40 0.24 -10.05 -3.35
CA ILE A 40 -0.18 -10.57 -4.65
C ILE A 40 0.20 -9.53 -5.70
N ASP A 41 1.08 -9.90 -6.64
CA ASP A 41 1.57 -9.02 -7.71
C ASP A 41 0.79 -9.32 -9.00
N CYS A 42 -0.22 -8.50 -9.29
CA CYS A 42 -1.09 -8.66 -10.46
C CYS A 42 -0.73 -7.70 -11.61
N ASP A 43 0.38 -6.97 -11.53
CA ASP A 43 0.80 -6.04 -12.59
C ASP A 43 1.50 -6.78 -13.74
N TYR A 44 0.76 -7.71 -14.35
CA TYR A 44 1.21 -8.49 -15.52
C TYR A 44 1.37 -7.58 -16.76
N PRO A 45 2.40 -7.75 -17.59
CA PRO A 45 3.48 -8.73 -17.49
C PRO A 45 4.69 -8.23 -16.67
N GLN A 46 4.59 -7.11 -15.97
CA GLN A 46 5.71 -6.45 -15.32
C GLN A 46 6.19 -7.24 -14.09
N HIS A 47 5.28 -7.74 -13.24
CA HIS A 47 5.56 -8.44 -11.98
C HIS A 47 6.75 -7.82 -11.22
N SER A 48 6.65 -6.51 -10.95
CA SER A 48 7.78 -5.72 -10.46
C SER A 48 8.22 -6.12 -9.05
N LEU A 49 7.29 -6.57 -8.20
CA LEU A 49 7.62 -7.00 -6.84
C LEU A 49 8.26 -8.39 -6.83
N GLU A 50 7.71 -9.31 -7.61
CA GLU A 50 8.27 -10.66 -7.77
C GLU A 50 9.67 -10.60 -8.35
N GLY A 51 9.87 -9.85 -9.43
CA GLY A 51 11.19 -9.66 -10.04
C GLY A 51 12.21 -8.96 -9.12
N LEU A 52 11.76 -8.07 -8.22
CA LEU A 52 12.64 -7.50 -7.20
C LEU A 52 13.06 -8.58 -6.19
N ARG A 53 12.13 -9.41 -5.70
CA ARG A 53 12.41 -10.50 -4.79
C ARG A 53 13.42 -11.49 -5.38
N GLU A 54 13.27 -11.88 -6.64
CA GLU A 54 14.21 -12.77 -7.31
C GLU A 54 15.63 -12.20 -7.36
N LYS A 55 15.76 -10.91 -7.67
CA LYS A 55 17.06 -10.21 -7.67
C LYS A 55 17.67 -10.19 -6.27
N GLU A 56 16.89 -9.91 -5.23
CA GLU A 56 17.36 -9.92 -3.84
C GLU A 56 17.80 -11.32 -3.39
N LEU A 57 17.06 -12.36 -3.73
CA LEU A 57 17.45 -13.74 -3.47
C LEU A 57 18.76 -14.11 -4.16
N ALA A 58 18.93 -13.74 -5.43
CA ALA A 58 20.18 -13.95 -6.15
C ALA A 58 21.36 -13.21 -5.49
N GLN A 59 21.12 -11.99 -4.99
CA GLN A 59 22.14 -11.23 -4.25
C GLN A 59 22.52 -11.92 -2.92
N LEU A 60 21.57 -12.50 -2.19
CA LEU A 60 21.86 -13.26 -0.95
C LEU A 60 22.72 -14.48 -1.26
N GLN A 61 22.42 -15.20 -2.34
CA GLN A 61 23.22 -16.36 -2.78
C GLN A 61 24.64 -15.97 -3.16
N ALA A 62 24.82 -14.82 -3.81
CA ALA A 62 26.12 -14.34 -4.26
C ALA A 62 26.94 -13.63 -3.18
N ASN A 63 26.35 -13.20 -2.07
CA ASN A 63 27.00 -12.41 -1.03
C ASN A 63 26.77 -13.00 0.36
N PRO A 64 27.76 -13.75 0.90
CA PRO A 64 27.66 -14.38 2.23
C PRO A 64 27.39 -13.38 3.38
N THR A 65 27.91 -12.16 3.29
CA THR A 65 27.66 -11.13 4.31
C THR A 65 26.19 -10.74 4.32
N LYS A 66 25.61 -10.44 3.16
CA LYS A 66 24.16 -10.14 3.05
C LYS A 66 23.30 -11.33 3.55
N ALA A 67 23.71 -12.56 3.26
CA ALA A 67 23.02 -13.76 3.73
C ALA A 67 23.05 -13.87 5.28
N THR A 68 24.20 -13.59 5.88
CA THR A 68 24.36 -13.55 7.35
C THR A 68 23.49 -12.43 7.96
N ASP A 69 23.50 -11.24 7.39
CA ASP A 69 22.68 -10.12 7.85
C ASP A 69 21.18 -10.46 7.78
N PHE A 70 20.75 -11.10 6.70
CA PHE A 70 19.35 -11.54 6.56
C PHE A 70 18.99 -12.59 7.63
N GLN A 71 19.84 -13.58 7.86
CA GLN A 71 19.63 -14.59 8.91
C GLN A 71 19.59 -13.95 10.31
N ALA A 72 20.41 -12.92 10.55
CA ALA A 72 20.45 -12.22 11.83
C ALA A 72 19.16 -11.45 12.14
N LEU A 73 18.30 -11.15 11.15
CA LEU A 73 16.99 -10.55 11.39
C LEU A 73 16.07 -11.47 12.21
N GLY A 74 16.26 -12.80 12.11
CA GLY A 74 15.39 -13.77 12.75
C GLY A 74 13.94 -13.76 12.25
N ILE A 75 13.67 -13.07 11.15
CA ILE A 75 12.35 -12.91 10.52
C ILE A 75 12.46 -13.38 9.07
N GLN A 76 11.53 -14.20 8.65
CA GLN A 76 11.45 -14.63 7.25
C GLN A 76 10.87 -13.50 6.38
N ALA A 77 11.27 -13.45 5.11
CA ALA A 77 10.65 -12.55 4.16
C ALA A 77 9.20 -12.95 3.91
N TYR A 78 8.32 -11.94 3.76
CA TYR A 78 6.91 -12.21 3.43
C TYR A 78 6.76 -12.81 2.02
N PRO A 79 5.78 -13.69 1.79
CA PRO A 79 5.54 -14.27 0.47
C PRO A 79 5.05 -13.22 -0.53
N ILE A 80 5.50 -13.35 -1.78
CA ILE A 80 5.03 -12.62 -2.95
C ILE A 80 4.60 -13.64 -3.98
N VAL A 81 3.38 -13.51 -4.49
CA VAL A 81 2.81 -14.39 -5.53
C VAL A 81 2.47 -13.53 -6.75
N GLY A 82 3.19 -13.73 -7.85
CA GLY A 82 2.88 -13.15 -9.15
C GLY A 82 1.75 -13.96 -9.84
N CYS A 83 0.70 -13.28 -10.30
CA CYS A 83 -0.40 -13.93 -11.01
C CYS A 83 -1.17 -12.93 -11.88
N GLN A 84 -2.04 -13.42 -12.75
CA GLN A 84 -2.98 -12.57 -13.46
C GLN A 84 -4.15 -12.15 -12.56
N VAL A 85 -4.83 -11.05 -12.90
CA VAL A 85 -5.95 -10.51 -12.10
C VAL A 85 -7.05 -11.56 -11.87
N LEU A 86 -7.36 -12.39 -12.87
CA LEU A 86 -8.37 -13.45 -12.74
C LEU A 86 -7.98 -14.53 -11.73
N GLU A 87 -6.68 -14.82 -11.61
CA GLU A 87 -6.14 -15.82 -10.68
C GLU A 87 -6.04 -15.27 -9.25
N ALA A 88 -5.91 -13.95 -9.13
CA ALA A 88 -5.73 -13.27 -7.86
C ALA A 88 -6.87 -13.52 -6.87
N LEU A 89 -8.09 -13.73 -7.35
CA LEU A 89 -9.25 -14.04 -6.50
C LEU A 89 -9.08 -15.38 -5.77
N ASP A 90 -8.56 -16.39 -6.46
CA ASP A 90 -8.35 -17.70 -5.84
C ASP A 90 -7.12 -17.68 -4.92
N VAL A 91 -6.05 -17.02 -5.33
CA VAL A 91 -4.88 -16.78 -4.46
C VAL A 91 -5.28 -16.02 -3.18
N ALA A 92 -6.12 -14.98 -3.30
CA ALA A 92 -6.62 -14.24 -2.14
C ALA A 92 -7.43 -15.12 -1.18
N LYS A 93 -8.30 -16.00 -1.71
CA LYS A 93 -9.06 -16.96 -0.89
C LYS A 93 -8.16 -17.93 -0.15
N GLU A 94 -7.09 -18.43 -0.79
CA GLU A 94 -6.10 -19.30 -0.14
C GLU A 94 -5.36 -18.58 0.99
N MET A 95 -5.11 -17.28 0.85
CA MET A 95 -4.44 -16.47 1.87
C MET A 95 -5.34 -16.04 3.04
N GLU A 96 -6.66 -16.14 2.88
CA GLU A 96 -7.63 -15.76 3.92
C GLU A 96 -7.39 -16.55 5.22
N GLY A 97 -7.29 -15.85 6.35
CA GLY A 97 -7.03 -16.43 7.67
C GLY A 97 -5.59 -16.87 7.92
N GLN A 98 -4.71 -16.83 6.94
CA GLN A 98 -3.28 -17.16 7.09
C GLN A 98 -2.42 -15.92 7.40
N PHE A 99 -2.84 -14.75 6.90
CA PHE A 99 -2.14 -13.49 7.03
C PHE A 99 -3.02 -12.44 7.71
N ASP A 100 -2.41 -11.46 8.36
CA ASP A 100 -3.10 -10.30 8.91
C ASP A 100 -3.42 -9.29 7.81
N LEU A 101 -2.45 -9.07 6.91
CA LEU A 101 -2.54 -8.14 5.79
C LEU A 101 -2.09 -8.83 4.49
N VAL A 102 -2.88 -8.65 3.43
CA VAL A 102 -2.49 -9.02 2.06
C VAL A 102 -2.54 -7.77 1.19
N PHE A 103 -1.38 -7.36 0.67
CA PHE A 103 -1.28 -6.27 -0.30
C PHE A 103 -1.46 -6.81 -1.71
N ILE A 104 -2.31 -6.16 -2.51
CA ILE A 104 -2.54 -6.54 -3.90
C ILE A 104 -2.08 -5.38 -4.80
N ASP A 105 -1.02 -5.61 -5.58
CA ASP A 105 -0.55 -4.65 -6.59
C ASP A 105 -1.34 -4.88 -7.87
N THR A 106 -2.18 -3.91 -8.22
CA THR A 106 -3.10 -4.00 -9.36
C THR A 106 -2.55 -3.28 -10.58
N PRO A 107 -2.93 -3.71 -11.81
CA PRO A 107 -2.59 -3.00 -13.03
C PRO A 107 -3.02 -1.53 -13.00
N GLY A 108 -2.28 -0.69 -13.70
CA GLY A 108 -2.57 0.74 -13.84
C GLY A 108 -3.71 1.06 -14.82
N THR A 109 -4.49 0.10 -15.26
CA THR A 109 -5.64 0.26 -16.17
C THR A 109 -6.87 -0.44 -15.61
N ILE A 110 -8.06 0.12 -15.87
CA ILE A 110 -9.33 -0.48 -15.43
C ILE A 110 -9.89 -1.53 -16.40
N ASN A 111 -9.39 -1.58 -17.61
CA ASN A 111 -9.90 -2.47 -18.64
C ASN A 111 -9.23 -3.85 -18.59
N VAL A 112 -9.20 -4.45 -17.41
CA VAL A 112 -8.64 -5.79 -17.18
C VAL A 112 -9.76 -6.69 -16.66
N PRO A 113 -10.02 -7.83 -17.32
CA PRO A 113 -11.02 -8.80 -16.85
C PRO A 113 -10.74 -9.25 -15.41
N GLY A 114 -11.79 -9.31 -14.59
CA GLY A 114 -11.70 -9.71 -13.18
C GLY A 114 -11.30 -8.60 -12.22
N LEU A 115 -10.95 -7.41 -12.72
CA LEU A 115 -10.46 -6.32 -11.86
C LEU A 115 -11.56 -5.76 -10.94
N VAL A 116 -12.80 -5.66 -11.41
CA VAL A 116 -13.93 -5.19 -10.62
C VAL A 116 -14.21 -6.18 -9.48
N GLU A 117 -14.23 -7.46 -9.78
CA GLU A 117 -14.40 -8.53 -8.80
C GLU A 117 -13.28 -8.52 -7.77
N LEU A 118 -12.05 -8.25 -8.20
CA LEU A 118 -10.90 -8.10 -7.30
C LEU A 118 -11.05 -6.87 -6.39
N TRP A 119 -11.53 -5.72 -6.90
CA TRP A 119 -11.80 -4.54 -6.06
C TRP A 119 -12.85 -4.81 -4.98
N GLN A 120 -13.85 -5.65 -5.27
CA GLN A 120 -14.86 -6.04 -4.28
C GLN A 120 -14.28 -6.90 -3.15
N GLN A 121 -13.13 -7.53 -3.34
CA GLN A 121 -12.43 -8.30 -2.31
C GLN A 121 -11.47 -7.46 -1.47
N LEU A 122 -11.15 -6.23 -1.87
CA LEU A 122 -10.32 -5.31 -1.08
C LEU A 122 -11.11 -4.75 0.11
N ASP A 123 -10.47 -4.62 1.25
CA ASP A 123 -11.03 -3.88 2.40
C ASP A 123 -10.75 -2.37 2.26
N TYR A 124 -9.57 -2.01 1.76
CA TYR A 124 -9.15 -0.62 1.59
C TYR A 124 -8.34 -0.41 0.32
N VAL A 125 -8.55 0.75 -0.31
CA VAL A 125 -7.75 1.22 -1.45
C VAL A 125 -7.11 2.56 -1.10
N PHE A 126 -5.79 2.69 -1.29
CA PHE A 126 -5.07 3.94 -1.12
C PHE A 126 -4.56 4.42 -2.48
N MET A 127 -4.91 5.65 -2.84
CA MET A 127 -4.69 6.22 -4.17
C MET A 127 -3.60 7.30 -4.11
N PRO A 128 -2.37 7.00 -4.55
CA PRO A 128 -1.31 8.00 -4.63
C PRO A 128 -1.59 9.02 -5.73
N LEU A 129 -1.45 10.31 -5.41
CA LEU A 129 -1.54 11.43 -6.33
C LEU A 129 -0.22 12.21 -6.39
N GLU A 130 0.12 12.69 -7.58
CA GLU A 130 1.12 13.73 -7.79
C GLU A 130 0.43 15.08 -7.99
N ALA A 131 1.14 16.18 -7.74
CA ALA A 131 0.61 17.53 -7.87
C ALA A 131 0.59 17.99 -9.34
N ASP A 132 -0.13 17.26 -10.18
CA ASP A 132 -0.38 17.62 -11.58
C ASP A 132 -1.83 17.29 -12.00
N VAL A 133 -2.30 18.00 -13.00
CA VAL A 133 -3.68 17.89 -13.49
C VAL A 133 -4.01 16.47 -13.97
N LEU A 134 -3.10 15.81 -14.67
CA LEU A 134 -3.32 14.46 -15.20
C LEU A 134 -3.50 13.44 -14.08
N SER A 135 -2.82 13.63 -12.96
CA SER A 135 -2.98 12.77 -11.77
C SER A 135 -4.37 12.91 -11.16
N VAL A 136 -4.87 14.13 -11.07
CA VAL A 136 -6.23 14.43 -10.58
C VAL A 136 -7.28 13.86 -11.53
N GLU A 137 -7.14 14.14 -12.84
CA GLU A 137 -8.05 13.64 -13.89
C GLU A 137 -8.11 12.11 -13.99
N ALA A 138 -7.02 11.41 -13.69
CA ALA A 138 -6.98 9.96 -13.64
C ALA A 138 -7.60 9.39 -12.36
N THR A 139 -7.47 10.10 -11.23
CA THR A 139 -7.89 9.57 -9.93
C THR A 139 -9.38 9.76 -9.66
N LEU A 140 -9.99 10.86 -10.11
CA LEU A 140 -11.43 11.10 -9.91
C LEU A 140 -12.32 10.03 -10.57
N PRO A 141 -12.14 9.69 -11.88
CA PRO A 141 -12.88 8.58 -12.49
C PRO A 141 -12.61 7.22 -11.83
N PHE A 142 -11.38 7.00 -11.35
CA PHE A 142 -11.04 5.77 -10.66
C PHE A 142 -11.79 5.66 -9.32
N ALA A 143 -11.83 6.73 -8.52
CA ALA A 143 -12.61 6.77 -7.29
C ALA A 143 -14.11 6.57 -7.55
N ALA A 144 -14.64 7.20 -8.61
CA ALA A 144 -16.03 7.00 -9.03
C ALA A 144 -16.31 5.55 -9.45
N ALA A 145 -15.36 4.89 -10.10
CA ALA A 145 -15.50 3.46 -10.45
C ALA A 145 -15.48 2.57 -9.20
N LEU A 146 -14.62 2.84 -8.21
CA LEU A 146 -14.63 2.13 -6.93
C LEU A 146 -15.95 2.30 -6.19
N GLU A 147 -16.50 3.50 -6.16
CA GLU A 147 -17.81 3.76 -5.55
C GLU A 147 -18.94 3.01 -6.28
N ALA A 148 -18.96 3.08 -7.61
CA ALA A 148 -20.02 2.50 -8.44
C ALA A 148 -19.99 0.98 -8.51
N PHE A 149 -18.79 0.38 -8.59
CA PHE A 149 -18.63 -1.04 -8.93
C PHE A 149 -18.12 -1.91 -7.79
N ALA A 150 -17.65 -1.32 -6.70
CA ALA A 150 -17.12 -2.08 -5.58
C ALA A 150 -17.78 -1.69 -4.26
N LYS A 151 -17.61 -0.45 -3.81
CA LYS A 151 -18.10 -0.02 -2.50
C LYS A 151 -19.63 -0.11 -2.40
N GLY A 152 -20.12 -0.72 -1.32
CA GLY A 152 -21.57 -0.86 -1.10
C GLY A 152 -22.27 -1.89 -1.99
N GLN A 153 -21.57 -2.57 -2.89
CA GLN A 153 -22.15 -3.65 -3.69
C GLN A 153 -22.40 -4.91 -2.84
N PRO A 154 -23.44 -5.70 -3.16
CA PRO A 154 -23.68 -6.95 -2.47
C PRO A 154 -22.47 -7.89 -2.50
N GLY A 155 -22.02 -8.34 -1.34
CA GLY A 155 -20.85 -9.22 -1.21
C GLY A 155 -19.48 -8.52 -1.27
N SER A 156 -19.43 -7.20 -1.48
CA SER A 156 -18.18 -6.45 -1.45
C SER A 156 -17.66 -6.27 -0.03
N ARG A 157 -16.34 -6.36 0.11
CA ARG A 157 -15.60 -6.08 1.34
C ARG A 157 -15.14 -4.62 1.42
N LEU A 158 -15.18 -3.85 0.31
CA LEU A 158 -14.61 -2.52 0.23
C LEU A 158 -15.29 -1.54 1.19
N LYS A 159 -14.58 -1.19 2.24
CA LYS A 159 -15.05 -0.28 3.29
C LYS A 159 -14.86 1.18 2.89
N GLN A 160 -13.65 1.50 2.42
CA GLN A 160 -13.29 2.86 2.06
C GLN A 160 -12.04 2.90 1.18
N TYR A 161 -11.91 3.99 0.43
CA TYR A 161 -10.71 4.35 -0.33
C TYR A 161 -10.27 5.76 0.05
N TYR A 162 -8.96 6.00 -0.02
CA TYR A 162 -8.33 7.25 0.43
C TYR A 162 -7.35 7.75 -0.62
N ALA A 163 -7.33 9.05 -0.85
CA ALA A 163 -6.28 9.69 -1.63
C ALA A 163 -5.13 10.13 -0.72
N PHE A 164 -3.92 10.20 -1.23
CA PHE A 164 -2.79 10.79 -0.52
C PHE A 164 -1.77 11.38 -1.50
N TRP A 165 -1.08 12.42 -1.05
CA TRP A 165 -0.03 13.04 -1.84
C TRP A 165 1.24 12.20 -1.83
N ASN A 166 1.67 11.80 -3.03
CA ASN A 166 2.99 11.22 -3.29
C ASN A 166 3.83 12.19 -4.12
N LYS A 167 5.14 12.14 -3.96
CA LYS A 167 6.09 13.07 -4.58
C LYS A 167 5.76 14.55 -4.28
N HIS A 168 5.32 14.83 -3.07
CA HIS A 168 5.00 16.17 -2.62
C HIS A 168 6.25 17.06 -2.63
N VAL A 169 6.13 18.27 -3.19
CA VAL A 169 7.19 19.27 -3.28
C VAL A 169 6.80 20.49 -2.46
N LYS A 170 7.53 20.77 -1.36
CA LYS A 170 7.22 21.86 -0.43
C LYS A 170 7.29 23.26 -1.07
N SER A 171 8.16 23.42 -2.08
CA SER A 171 8.32 24.70 -2.80
C SER A 171 7.27 24.97 -3.87
N GLU A 172 6.42 23.98 -4.19
CA GLU A 172 5.32 24.18 -5.15
C GLU A 172 4.19 25.01 -4.55
N LYS A 173 3.37 25.57 -5.47
CA LYS A 173 2.22 26.40 -5.08
C LYS A 173 1.22 25.59 -4.24
N GLN A 174 1.17 25.88 -2.95
CA GLN A 174 0.27 25.19 -2.01
C GLN A 174 -1.22 25.30 -2.38
N GLU A 175 -1.56 26.28 -3.21
CA GLU A 175 -2.90 26.49 -3.73
C GLU A 175 -3.42 25.30 -4.56
N PHE A 176 -2.55 24.65 -5.37
CA PHE A 176 -2.95 23.46 -6.11
C PHE A 176 -3.34 22.31 -5.18
N TYR A 177 -2.53 22.06 -4.14
CA TYR A 177 -2.80 21.03 -3.14
C TYR A 177 -4.14 21.28 -2.45
N ARG A 178 -4.34 22.50 -1.95
CA ARG A 178 -5.58 22.91 -1.26
C ARG A 178 -6.82 22.74 -2.13
N ARG A 179 -6.80 23.27 -3.36
CA ARG A 179 -7.93 23.18 -4.29
C ARG A 179 -8.26 21.73 -4.66
N THR A 180 -7.24 20.90 -4.84
CA THR A 180 -7.44 19.48 -5.14
C THR A 180 -8.07 18.76 -3.94
N GLU A 181 -7.57 18.98 -2.74
CA GLU A 181 -8.15 18.40 -1.52
C GLU A 181 -9.61 18.84 -1.33
N GLU A 182 -9.94 20.11 -1.58
CA GLU A 182 -11.32 20.62 -1.55
C GLU A 182 -12.21 19.95 -2.61
N LEU A 183 -11.70 19.78 -3.83
CA LEU A 183 -12.42 19.09 -4.90
C LEU A 183 -12.73 17.63 -4.52
N PHE A 184 -11.76 16.92 -3.96
CA PHE A 184 -11.94 15.54 -3.52
C PHE A 184 -12.92 15.45 -2.34
N ALA A 185 -12.85 16.38 -1.39
CA ALA A 185 -13.81 16.46 -0.28
C ALA A 185 -15.25 16.66 -0.77
N GLN A 186 -15.46 17.51 -1.80
CA GLN A 186 -16.78 17.69 -2.45
C GLN A 186 -17.30 16.41 -3.10
N GLN A 187 -16.41 15.51 -3.52
CA GLN A 187 -16.74 14.20 -4.08
C GLN A 187 -16.77 13.08 -3.01
N ASN A 188 -16.70 13.44 -1.72
CA ASN A 188 -16.62 12.49 -0.60
C ASN A 188 -15.43 11.53 -0.67
N ILE A 189 -14.33 11.95 -1.25
CA ILE A 189 -13.08 11.19 -1.31
C ILE A 189 -12.15 11.72 -0.22
N PRO A 190 -11.93 10.97 0.87
CA PRO A 190 -11.05 11.42 1.95
C PRO A 190 -9.58 11.40 1.53
N PHE A 191 -8.84 12.39 2.00
CA PHE A 191 -7.39 12.46 1.90
C PHE A 191 -6.73 12.03 3.20
N LEU A 192 -5.60 11.33 3.08
CA LEU A 192 -4.69 11.13 4.20
C LEU A 192 -3.97 12.45 4.51
N THR A 193 -3.67 12.66 5.78
CA THR A 193 -2.97 13.88 6.23
C THR A 193 -1.48 13.84 5.92
N THR A 194 -0.92 12.63 5.88
CA THR A 194 0.50 12.41 5.56
C THR A 194 0.77 12.58 4.08
N ARG A 195 1.80 13.36 3.76
CA ARG A 195 2.29 13.60 2.41
C ARG A 195 3.67 12.97 2.24
N LEU A 196 3.86 12.15 1.22
CA LEU A 196 5.19 11.59 0.90
C LEU A 196 5.97 12.60 0.05
N GLU A 197 7.13 13.01 0.56
CA GLU A 197 7.98 13.99 -0.12
C GLU A 197 8.62 13.38 -1.38
N GLN A 198 8.81 14.19 -2.41
CA GLN A 198 9.63 13.82 -3.55
C GLN A 198 11.08 13.66 -3.11
N SER A 199 11.67 12.49 -3.40
CA SER A 199 13.06 12.22 -3.07
C SER A 199 13.71 11.27 -4.07
N VAL A 200 14.94 11.58 -4.43
CA VAL A 200 15.78 10.67 -5.23
C VAL A 200 16.13 9.40 -4.45
N ASN A 201 15.99 9.42 -3.13
CA ASN A 201 16.25 8.26 -2.27
C ASN A 201 15.36 7.06 -2.61
N TYR A 202 14.12 7.30 -3.08
CA TYR A 202 13.24 6.20 -3.52
C TYR A 202 13.80 5.35 -4.67
N LYS A 203 14.85 5.83 -5.36
CA LYS A 203 15.54 5.09 -6.43
C LYS A 203 16.80 4.35 -5.93
N LYS A 204 17.23 4.60 -4.69
CA LYS A 204 18.45 3.98 -4.14
C LYS A 204 18.21 2.51 -3.81
N GLU A 205 19.26 1.71 -4.01
CA GLU A 205 19.30 0.34 -3.49
C GLU A 205 19.16 0.36 -1.96
N GLY A 206 18.41 -0.58 -1.40
CA GLY A 206 18.12 -0.63 0.04
C GLY A 206 16.96 0.26 0.52
N MET A 207 16.50 1.25 -0.28
CA MET A 207 15.26 1.96 0.01
C MET A 207 14.03 1.08 -0.25
N ARG A 208 14.08 0.29 -1.30
CA ARG A 208 13.02 -0.65 -1.68
C ARG A 208 13.54 -2.07 -1.51
N SER A 209 13.17 -2.73 -0.45
CA SER A 209 13.52 -4.12 -0.22
C SER A 209 12.27 -4.91 0.18
N THR A 210 12.17 -6.11 -0.35
CA THR A 210 11.16 -7.08 0.02
C THR A 210 11.66 -8.07 1.08
N MET A 211 12.96 -8.03 1.39
CA MET A 211 13.64 -8.98 2.29
C MET A 211 14.22 -8.33 3.54
N PHE A 212 14.46 -7.02 3.50
CA PHE A 212 15.05 -6.28 4.61
C PHE A 212 14.13 -5.16 5.08
N PRO A 213 14.15 -4.82 6.38
CA PRO A 213 13.45 -3.65 6.88
C PRO A 213 14.02 -2.38 6.26
N LEU A 214 13.18 -1.35 6.15
CA LEU A 214 13.62 -0.02 5.70
C LEU A 214 14.76 0.49 6.57
N SER A 215 15.84 0.94 5.95
CA SER A 215 16.97 1.53 6.65
C SER A 215 16.55 2.80 7.42
N LYS A 216 17.08 2.98 8.63
CA LYS A 216 16.80 4.14 9.49
C LYS A 216 17.07 5.48 8.81
N GLU A 217 18.04 5.53 7.90
CA GLU A 217 18.38 6.75 7.15
C GLU A 217 17.23 7.26 6.27
N PHE A 218 16.27 6.41 5.87
CA PHE A 218 15.14 6.77 5.03
C PHE A 218 13.84 7.03 5.79
N MET A 219 13.81 6.81 7.10
CA MET A 219 12.61 6.98 7.92
C MET A 219 12.07 8.42 7.93
N HIS A 220 12.95 9.41 7.69
CA HIS A 220 12.58 10.83 7.62
C HIS A 220 11.73 11.22 6.40
N LEU A 221 11.59 10.35 5.39
CA LEU A 221 10.88 10.64 4.14
C LEU A 221 9.34 10.61 4.24
N GLY A 222 8.80 10.54 5.44
CA GLY A 222 7.35 10.56 5.69
C GLY A 222 6.67 9.20 5.54
N ILE A 223 7.37 8.18 5.06
CA ILE A 223 6.77 6.84 4.84
C ILE A 223 6.26 6.22 6.14
N SER A 224 6.99 6.37 7.24
CA SER A 224 6.55 5.87 8.56
C SER A 224 5.25 6.52 9.01
N GLY A 225 5.09 7.84 8.79
CA GLY A 225 3.85 8.56 9.08
C GLY A 225 2.68 8.05 8.25
N LEU A 226 2.89 7.81 6.94
CA LEU A 226 1.88 7.23 6.06
C LEU A 226 1.43 5.85 6.57
N ILE A 227 2.38 4.98 6.91
CA ILE A 227 2.06 3.63 7.38
C ILE A 227 1.36 3.66 8.74
N GLN A 228 1.72 4.57 9.63
CA GLN A 228 1.00 4.76 10.90
C GLN A 228 -0.45 5.21 10.67
N GLU A 229 -0.68 6.16 9.76
CA GLU A 229 -2.02 6.62 9.41
C GLU A 229 -2.83 5.49 8.75
N MET A 230 -2.24 4.73 7.82
CA MET A 230 -2.87 3.54 7.25
C MET A 230 -3.21 2.50 8.32
N ALA A 231 -2.29 2.22 9.26
CA ALA A 231 -2.52 1.28 10.35
C ALA A 231 -3.69 1.71 11.25
N GLN A 232 -3.79 3.00 11.56
CA GLN A 232 -4.93 3.54 12.32
C GLN A 232 -6.26 3.29 11.59
N ILE A 233 -6.31 3.47 10.27
CA ILE A 233 -7.50 3.23 9.46
C ILE A 233 -7.83 1.73 9.41
N ILE A 234 -6.84 0.90 9.09
CA ILE A 234 -7.02 -0.54 8.86
C ILE A 234 -7.48 -1.25 10.13
N PHE A 235 -6.91 -0.88 11.29
CA PHE A 235 -7.15 -1.55 12.56
C PHE A 235 -8.15 -0.83 13.50
N ALA A 236 -8.54 0.44 13.20
CA ALA A 236 -9.55 1.16 13.99
C ALA A 236 -10.92 0.48 13.99
N ALA A 237 -11.27 -0.22 12.92
CA ALA A 237 -12.56 -0.91 12.77
C ALA A 237 -12.71 -2.15 13.66
N GLU A 238 -11.66 -2.58 14.38
CA GLU A 238 -11.69 -3.74 15.29
C GLU A 238 -11.92 -3.37 16.77
N ALA A 239 -12.01 -2.08 17.09
CA ALA A 239 -12.38 -1.67 18.43
C ALA A 239 -13.88 -1.97 18.67
N PRO A 240 -14.28 -2.75 19.70
CA PRO A 240 -15.67 -3.00 19.99
C PRO A 240 -16.38 -1.65 20.25
N ALA A 241 -17.55 -1.49 19.66
CA ALA A 241 -18.43 -0.36 19.92
C ALA A 241 -18.89 -0.42 21.38
N LYS A 242 -18.09 0.08 22.31
CA LYS A 242 -18.40 0.53 23.66
C LYS A 242 -17.11 0.72 24.47
N ALA A 243 -16.58 1.90 24.41
CA ALA A 243 -15.98 2.58 25.55
C ALA A 243 -15.64 4.01 25.11
N THR A 244 -16.39 4.96 25.63
CA THR A 244 -15.93 6.32 25.86
C THR A 244 -14.64 6.20 26.68
N LEU A 245 -13.51 6.15 26.03
CA LEU A 245 -12.22 6.11 26.69
C LEU A 245 -11.32 7.16 26.07
N ALA A 246 -10.66 7.86 26.99
CA ALA A 246 -9.61 8.79 26.76
C ALA A 246 -8.64 8.34 25.63
N PRO A 247 -7.97 9.28 24.94
CA PRO A 247 -7.09 8.95 23.84
C PRO A 247 -6.08 7.90 24.31
N ARG A 248 -6.10 6.73 23.68
CA ARG A 248 -5.04 5.75 23.86
C ARG A 248 -3.74 6.46 23.52
N GLN A 249 -2.90 6.67 24.52
CA GLN A 249 -1.53 7.07 24.28
C GLN A 249 -0.97 6.08 23.25
N ALA A 250 -0.60 6.61 22.10
CA ALA A 250 0.11 5.85 21.09
C ALA A 250 1.29 5.19 21.81
N ARG A 251 1.34 3.86 21.81
CA ARG A 251 2.56 3.18 22.26
C ARG A 251 3.67 3.70 21.36
N PRO A 252 4.73 4.27 21.89
CA PRO A 252 5.85 4.67 21.06
C PRO A 252 6.33 3.42 20.36
N VAL A 253 6.25 3.42 19.04
CA VAL A 253 6.98 2.46 18.23
C VAL A 253 8.43 2.85 18.43
N ASN A 254 9.13 2.12 19.31
CA ASN A 254 10.57 2.30 19.50
C ASN A 254 11.24 1.85 18.22
N PHE A 255 11.58 2.82 17.38
CA PHE A 255 12.41 2.68 16.21
C PHE A 255 13.89 2.65 16.61
#